data_d7b80d1721ed6617c78badb782543083
#
_entry.id   d7b80d1721ed6617c78badb782543083
#
_cell.length_a   1.000
_cell.length_b   1.000
_cell.length_c   1.000
_cell.angle_alpha   90.00
_cell.angle_beta   90.00
_cell.angle_gamma   90.00
#
_symmetry.space_group_name_H-M   'P 1'
#
loop_
_entity.id
_entity.type
_entity.pdbx_description
1 polymer ?
#
loop_
_entity_poly.entity_id
_entity_poly.type
_entity_poly.pdbx_seq_one_letter_code
_entity_poly.pdbx_strand_id
1 'polypeptide(L)'
;MKLNDYLTRATARLDEAGVSFGHGTTNSFDEAVWLVLWKLGLPLDELEAVAERKLSATEVTQLDALIATRIETRKPAAYLTGEAWLQGVPFTVDERVIVPRSLIAEVLAEGVIDAWMPVKITRVLDLCTGNGSLAVLAAMAWPHVAVDAADLSADALAVAKINVERHELAKQISLLQGNGLAAVRRDRRYDVILCNPPYVNETSMQALPAEFNAEPRMALAGGADGMDFIRTLLAGAVAHMTPEAVLVLEIGNERDNFEAAFPALDVVWLPTQLHDDAVLLVTRAMLDSGLLK
;
A
#
# COMPACT_ATOMS: atom_id res chain seq x y z
N MET A 1 36.12 -3.33 -10.47
CA MET A 1 35.33 -3.63 -9.27
C MET A 1 34.31 -4.68 -9.62
N LYS A 2 34.09 -5.70 -8.80
CA LYS A 2 32.98 -6.66 -8.99
C LYS A 2 31.67 -6.04 -8.51
N LEU A 3 30.55 -6.57 -8.97
CA LEU A 3 29.21 -6.09 -8.55
C LEU A 3 29.03 -6.24 -7.03
N ASN A 4 29.43 -7.37 -6.45
CA ASN A 4 29.35 -7.59 -4.99
C ASN A 4 30.19 -6.59 -4.19
N ASP A 5 31.41 -6.23 -4.66
CA ASP A 5 32.24 -5.18 -4.01
C ASP A 5 31.53 -3.82 -4.06
N TYR A 6 30.83 -3.55 -5.18
CA TYR A 6 30.07 -2.31 -5.34
C TYR A 6 28.87 -2.28 -4.37
N LEU A 7 28.13 -3.39 -4.26
CA LEU A 7 26.98 -3.50 -3.34
C LEU A 7 27.41 -3.24 -1.89
N THR A 8 28.52 -3.86 -1.44
CA THR A 8 29.07 -3.62 -0.10
C THR A 8 29.33 -2.14 0.13
N ARG A 9 29.94 -1.44 -0.87
CA ARG A 9 30.19 0.00 -0.77
C ARG A 9 28.90 0.84 -0.79
N ALA A 10 27.92 0.48 -1.62
CA ALA A 10 26.64 1.19 -1.70
C ALA A 10 25.84 1.06 -0.40
N THR A 11 25.78 -0.16 0.16
CA THR A 11 25.16 -0.44 1.46
C THR A 11 25.75 0.45 2.56
N ALA A 12 27.08 0.46 2.69
CA ALA A 12 27.75 1.30 3.68
C ALA A 12 27.43 2.80 3.52
N ARG A 13 27.36 3.29 2.27
CA ARG A 13 26.98 4.69 2.00
C ARG A 13 25.56 5.03 2.41
N LEU A 14 24.61 4.12 2.20
CA LEU A 14 23.21 4.29 2.64
C LEU A 14 23.11 4.29 4.16
N ASP A 15 23.83 3.38 4.83
CA ASP A 15 23.88 3.31 6.31
C ASP A 15 24.50 4.58 6.91
N GLU A 16 25.68 5.01 6.41
CA GLU A 16 26.36 6.22 6.87
C GLU A 16 25.51 7.49 6.68
N ALA A 17 24.71 7.53 5.62
CA ALA A 17 23.81 8.65 5.35
C ALA A 17 22.54 8.62 6.23
N GLY A 18 22.29 7.54 6.98
CA GLY A 18 21.11 7.40 7.82
C GLY A 18 19.82 7.50 7.01
N VAL A 19 19.74 6.88 5.81
CA VAL A 19 18.49 6.77 5.06
C VAL A 19 17.52 5.86 5.77
N SER A 20 16.23 6.19 5.71
CA SER A 20 15.16 5.36 6.26
C SER A 20 14.62 4.42 5.19
N PHE A 21 14.24 3.22 5.61
CA PHE A 21 13.65 2.16 4.78
C PHE A 21 12.18 1.96 5.18
N GLY A 22 11.44 1.11 4.45
CA GLY A 22 10.02 0.86 4.67
C GLY A 22 9.14 1.19 3.45
N HIS A 23 9.78 1.56 2.33
CA HIS A 23 9.12 1.84 1.06
C HIS A 23 9.44 0.74 0.02
N GLY A 24 9.25 -0.53 0.42
CA GLY A 24 9.52 -1.71 -0.42
C GLY A 24 10.78 -2.49 -0.03
N THR A 25 11.64 -1.94 0.82
CA THR A 25 12.80 -2.60 1.43
C THR A 25 12.82 -2.32 2.93
N THR A 26 13.52 -3.17 3.69
CA THR A 26 13.63 -3.06 5.16
C THR A 26 15.03 -2.73 5.64
N ASN A 27 16.02 -2.72 4.73
CA ASN A 27 17.42 -2.48 5.05
C ASN A 27 18.20 -1.92 3.86
N SER A 28 19.40 -1.43 4.14
CA SER A 28 20.29 -0.80 3.16
C SER A 28 20.81 -1.75 2.09
N PHE A 29 21.05 -3.02 2.43
CA PHE A 29 21.54 -4.01 1.48
C PHE A 29 20.51 -4.33 0.41
N ASP A 30 19.30 -4.65 0.80
CA ASP A 30 18.21 -4.97 -0.14
C ASP A 30 17.89 -3.77 -1.05
N GLU A 31 17.92 -2.54 -0.49
CA GLU A 31 17.70 -1.35 -1.30
C GLU A 31 18.86 -1.10 -2.27
N ALA A 32 20.12 -1.30 -1.85
CA ALA A 32 21.27 -1.21 -2.73
C ALA A 32 21.21 -2.25 -3.86
N VAL A 33 20.83 -3.50 -3.54
CA VAL A 33 20.63 -4.57 -4.54
C VAL A 33 19.59 -4.16 -5.55
N TRP A 34 18.40 -3.73 -5.10
CA TRP A 34 17.32 -3.28 -5.98
C TRP A 34 17.78 -2.17 -6.92
N LEU A 35 18.32 -1.07 -6.38
CA LEU A 35 18.76 0.08 -7.19
C LEU A 35 19.84 -0.30 -8.19
N VAL A 36 20.81 -1.13 -7.78
CA VAL A 36 21.94 -1.54 -8.62
C VAL A 36 21.48 -2.48 -9.74
N LEU A 37 20.72 -3.53 -9.42
CA LEU A 37 20.23 -4.48 -10.43
C LEU A 37 19.30 -3.79 -11.43
N TRP A 38 18.36 -2.96 -10.93
CA TRP A 38 17.47 -2.17 -11.76
C TRP A 38 18.26 -1.27 -12.74
N LYS A 39 19.26 -0.53 -12.23
CA LYS A 39 20.05 0.39 -13.04
C LYS A 39 20.85 -0.30 -14.13
N LEU A 40 21.27 -1.54 -13.86
CA LEU A 40 22.03 -2.37 -14.80
C LEU A 40 21.14 -3.20 -15.75
N GLY A 41 19.81 -3.14 -15.59
CA GLY A 41 18.86 -3.96 -16.34
C GLY A 41 19.01 -5.45 -16.09
N LEU A 42 19.38 -5.82 -14.85
CA LEU A 42 19.56 -7.21 -14.42
C LEU A 42 18.31 -7.70 -13.65
N PRO A 43 18.00 -9.02 -13.68
CA PRO A 43 16.92 -9.59 -12.89
C PRO A 43 17.12 -9.31 -11.40
N LEU A 44 16.04 -8.88 -10.73
CA LEU A 44 16.10 -8.48 -9.31
C LEU A 44 16.25 -9.67 -8.35
N ASP A 45 15.90 -10.86 -8.79
CA ASP A 45 15.91 -12.12 -8.05
C ASP A 45 17.14 -13.01 -8.33
N GLU A 46 18.05 -12.58 -9.21
CA GLU A 46 19.22 -13.36 -9.64
C GLU A 46 20.57 -12.77 -9.18
N LEU A 47 20.59 -12.15 -7.98
CA LEU A 47 21.82 -11.53 -7.47
C LEU A 47 23.01 -12.48 -7.45
N GLU A 48 22.82 -13.73 -6.99
CA GLU A 48 23.91 -14.71 -6.89
C GLU A 48 24.55 -15.01 -8.24
N ALA A 49 23.76 -15.07 -9.30
CA ALA A 49 24.25 -15.38 -10.65
C ALA A 49 25.13 -14.24 -11.23
N VAL A 50 24.94 -12.99 -10.76
CA VAL A 50 25.62 -11.81 -11.30
C VAL A 50 26.64 -11.17 -10.35
N ALA A 51 26.74 -11.64 -9.11
CA ALA A 51 27.58 -11.06 -8.05
C ALA A 51 29.07 -10.89 -8.45
N GLU A 52 29.59 -11.84 -9.20
CA GLU A 52 30.99 -11.82 -9.69
C GLU A 52 31.20 -11.02 -10.99
N ARG A 53 30.15 -10.44 -11.55
CA ARG A 53 30.24 -9.62 -12.76
C ARG A 53 31.14 -8.41 -12.53
N LYS A 54 32.05 -8.15 -13.47
CA LYS A 54 32.88 -6.95 -13.44
C LYS A 54 32.11 -5.76 -14.00
N LEU A 55 32.08 -4.67 -13.24
CA LEU A 55 31.50 -3.40 -13.64
C LEU A 55 32.52 -2.58 -14.44
N SER A 56 32.07 -1.93 -15.50
CA SER A 56 32.82 -0.93 -16.24
C SER A 56 32.89 0.39 -15.44
N ALA A 57 33.82 1.27 -15.79
CA ALA A 57 33.93 2.59 -15.17
C ALA A 57 32.65 3.43 -15.38
N THR A 58 32.02 3.33 -16.54
CA THR A 58 30.75 4.02 -16.84
C THR A 58 29.61 3.53 -15.96
N GLU A 59 29.45 2.22 -15.79
CA GLU A 59 28.43 1.65 -14.90
C GLU A 59 28.65 2.12 -13.45
N VAL A 60 29.89 2.06 -12.95
CA VAL A 60 30.20 2.55 -11.60
C VAL A 60 29.82 4.02 -11.44
N THR A 61 30.11 4.87 -12.43
CA THR A 61 29.73 6.29 -12.38
C THR A 61 28.21 6.48 -12.35
N GLN A 62 27.46 5.71 -13.15
CA GLN A 62 26.00 5.78 -13.17
C GLN A 62 25.37 5.29 -11.86
N LEU A 63 25.91 4.23 -11.29
CA LEU A 63 25.48 3.69 -9.99
C LEU A 63 25.80 4.67 -8.86
N ASP A 64 27.01 5.27 -8.86
CA ASP A 64 27.37 6.26 -7.85
C ASP A 64 26.46 7.50 -7.87
N ALA A 65 26.06 7.94 -9.06
CA ALA A 65 25.09 9.03 -9.22
C ALA A 65 23.70 8.65 -8.69
N LEU A 66 23.23 7.41 -8.95
CA LEU A 66 21.94 6.94 -8.44
C LEU A 66 21.92 6.87 -6.92
N ILE A 67 22.93 6.26 -6.30
CA ILE A 67 23.06 6.19 -4.84
C ILE A 67 23.19 7.59 -4.21
N ALA A 68 23.95 8.50 -4.85
CA ALA A 68 24.01 9.89 -4.40
C ALA A 68 22.64 10.58 -4.46
N THR A 69 21.89 10.40 -5.56
CA THR A 69 20.53 10.93 -5.70
C THR A 69 19.61 10.42 -4.58
N ARG A 70 19.63 9.11 -4.26
CA ARG A 70 18.85 8.51 -3.16
C ARG A 70 19.17 9.18 -1.82
N ILE A 71 20.46 9.34 -1.53
CA ILE A 71 20.95 9.95 -0.28
C ILE A 71 20.57 11.43 -0.18
N GLU A 72 20.82 12.20 -1.23
CA GLU A 72 20.63 13.66 -1.24
C GLU A 72 19.16 14.06 -1.25
N THR A 73 18.36 13.37 -2.04
CA THR A 73 16.93 13.71 -2.21
C THR A 73 16.02 13.06 -1.18
N ARG A 74 16.47 12.00 -0.52
CA ARG A 74 15.66 11.15 0.37
C ARG A 74 14.46 10.50 -0.32
N LYS A 75 14.37 10.55 -1.65
CA LYS A 75 13.31 9.88 -2.39
C LYS A 75 13.43 8.36 -2.26
N PRO A 76 12.33 7.65 -1.88
CA PRO A 76 12.28 6.20 -1.89
C PRO A 76 12.79 5.57 -3.18
N ALA A 77 13.44 4.41 -3.09
CA ALA A 77 13.93 3.68 -4.27
C ALA A 77 12.82 3.44 -5.31
N ALA A 78 11.60 3.16 -4.86
CA ALA A 78 10.42 2.99 -5.72
C ALA A 78 10.17 4.19 -6.66
N TYR A 79 10.34 5.42 -6.16
CA TYR A 79 10.17 6.61 -7.01
C TYR A 79 11.35 6.85 -7.96
N LEU A 80 12.55 6.42 -7.58
CA LEU A 80 13.73 6.50 -8.45
C LEU A 80 13.68 5.47 -9.59
N THR A 81 13.06 4.33 -9.35
CA THR A 81 12.90 3.24 -10.31
C THR A 81 11.59 3.34 -11.11
N GLY A 82 10.58 4.04 -10.56
CA GLY A 82 9.23 4.11 -11.12
C GLY A 82 8.41 2.84 -10.91
N GLU A 83 8.90 1.90 -10.09
CA GLU A 83 8.26 0.62 -9.85
C GLU A 83 8.35 0.24 -8.37
N ALA A 84 7.32 -0.46 -7.87
CA ALA A 84 7.30 -1.10 -6.58
C ALA A 84 6.64 -2.47 -6.69
N TRP A 85 6.87 -3.32 -5.70
CA TRP A 85 6.33 -4.69 -5.68
C TRP A 85 5.49 -4.90 -4.43
N LEU A 86 4.33 -5.52 -4.59
CA LEU A 86 3.44 -5.89 -3.50
C LEU A 86 2.93 -7.31 -3.76
N GLN A 87 3.17 -8.23 -2.83
CA GLN A 87 2.85 -9.66 -2.97
C GLN A 87 3.33 -10.27 -4.30
N GLY A 88 4.57 -9.92 -4.71
CA GLY A 88 5.16 -10.42 -5.95
C GLY A 88 4.60 -9.80 -7.23
N VAL A 89 3.67 -8.84 -7.14
CA VAL A 89 3.07 -8.16 -8.28
C VAL A 89 3.73 -6.78 -8.47
N PRO A 90 4.22 -6.44 -9.68
CA PRO A 90 4.86 -5.17 -9.96
C PRO A 90 3.83 -4.06 -10.24
N PHE A 91 4.03 -2.88 -9.66
CA PHE A 91 3.21 -1.70 -9.84
C PHE A 91 4.04 -0.49 -10.26
N THR A 92 3.53 0.27 -11.20
CA THR A 92 4.03 1.62 -11.51
C THR A 92 3.70 2.54 -10.32
N VAL A 93 4.68 3.35 -9.93
CA VAL A 93 4.54 4.29 -8.82
C VAL A 93 5.37 5.54 -9.07
N ASP A 94 4.85 6.69 -8.66
CA ASP A 94 5.56 7.97 -8.58
C ASP A 94 5.01 8.82 -7.42
N GLU A 95 5.51 10.05 -7.25
CA GLU A 95 5.18 10.93 -6.12
C GLU A 95 3.71 11.37 -6.03
N ARG A 96 2.87 10.98 -7.00
CA ARG A 96 1.41 11.21 -6.96
C ARG A 96 0.67 10.26 -6.03
N VAL A 97 1.31 9.17 -5.61
CA VAL A 97 0.73 8.10 -4.76
C VAL A 97 1.73 7.64 -3.72
N ILE A 98 1.26 7.04 -2.62
CA ILE A 98 2.16 6.34 -1.70
C ILE A 98 2.77 5.09 -2.37
N VAL A 99 3.97 4.72 -1.94
CA VAL A 99 4.55 3.43 -2.33
C VAL A 99 3.67 2.29 -1.79
N PRO A 100 3.19 1.35 -2.63
CA PRO A 100 2.29 0.29 -2.20
C PRO A 100 2.97 -0.62 -1.16
N ARG A 101 2.38 -0.69 0.04
CA ARG A 101 2.89 -1.45 1.19
C ARG A 101 1.78 -1.91 2.12
N SER A 102 0.52 -1.94 1.64
CA SER A 102 -0.63 -2.29 2.47
C SER A 102 -0.54 -3.73 2.98
N LEU A 103 -0.74 -3.89 4.28
CA LEU A 103 -0.83 -5.18 4.96
C LEU A 103 -2.10 -5.95 4.58
N ILE A 104 -3.13 -5.25 4.07
CA ILE A 104 -4.32 -5.91 3.51
C ILE A 104 -3.93 -6.83 2.34
N ALA A 105 -2.88 -6.50 1.60
CA ALA A 105 -2.40 -7.33 0.50
C ALA A 105 -1.92 -8.71 0.98
N GLU A 106 -1.24 -8.77 2.14
CA GLU A 106 -0.82 -10.01 2.78
C GLU A 106 -2.03 -10.82 3.26
N VAL A 107 -2.96 -10.15 3.96
CA VAL A 107 -4.21 -10.75 4.43
C VAL A 107 -5.01 -11.39 3.30
N LEU A 108 -5.05 -10.75 2.12
CA LEU A 108 -5.69 -11.30 0.92
C LEU A 108 -4.92 -12.50 0.35
N ALA A 109 -3.60 -12.40 0.25
CA ALA A 109 -2.76 -13.43 -0.35
C ALA A 109 -2.75 -14.73 0.49
N GLU A 110 -2.80 -14.60 1.82
CA GLU A 110 -2.80 -15.73 2.75
C GLU A 110 -4.20 -16.29 3.04
N GLY A 111 -5.27 -15.66 2.51
CA GLY A 111 -6.65 -16.09 2.73
C GLY A 111 -7.13 -15.97 4.17
N VAL A 112 -6.52 -15.09 4.97
CA VAL A 112 -6.84 -14.91 6.40
C VAL A 112 -8.30 -14.54 6.62
N ILE A 113 -8.90 -13.83 5.66
CA ILE A 113 -10.31 -13.38 5.72
C ILE A 113 -11.32 -14.41 5.22
N ASP A 114 -10.89 -15.53 4.63
CA ASP A 114 -11.80 -16.46 3.93
C ASP A 114 -12.94 -16.99 4.83
N ALA A 115 -12.67 -17.20 6.12
CA ALA A 115 -13.66 -17.66 7.07
C ALA A 115 -14.82 -16.65 7.33
N TRP A 116 -14.60 -15.39 7.00
CA TRP A 116 -15.55 -14.29 7.21
C TRP A 116 -16.24 -13.85 5.91
N MET A 117 -15.77 -14.38 4.78
CA MET A 117 -16.25 -13.98 3.46
C MET A 117 -17.59 -14.60 3.14
N PRO A 118 -18.48 -13.87 2.45
CA PRO A 118 -19.70 -14.48 1.92
C PRO A 118 -19.36 -15.60 0.93
N VAL A 119 -20.20 -16.65 0.89
CA VAL A 119 -20.00 -17.81 0.00
C VAL A 119 -19.86 -17.40 -1.48
N LYS A 120 -20.49 -16.29 -1.84
CA LYS A 120 -20.41 -15.75 -3.20
C LYS A 120 -20.06 -14.26 -3.14
N ILE A 121 -18.89 -13.92 -3.67
CA ILE A 121 -18.46 -12.54 -3.85
C ILE A 121 -18.77 -12.12 -5.28
N THR A 122 -19.39 -10.97 -5.45
CA THR A 122 -19.73 -10.40 -6.77
C THR A 122 -19.14 -9.01 -6.97
N ARG A 123 -18.97 -8.26 -5.87
CA ARG A 123 -18.47 -6.88 -5.91
C ARG A 123 -17.54 -6.60 -4.75
N VAL A 124 -16.42 -5.97 -5.08
CA VAL A 124 -15.45 -5.43 -4.14
C VAL A 124 -15.36 -3.92 -4.32
N LEU A 125 -15.19 -3.21 -3.23
CA LEU A 125 -14.83 -1.79 -3.21
C LEU A 125 -13.44 -1.65 -2.59
N ASP A 126 -12.54 -0.98 -3.30
CA ASP A 126 -11.25 -0.52 -2.76
C ASP A 126 -11.33 1.00 -2.57
N LEU A 127 -11.34 1.44 -1.32
CA LEU A 127 -11.38 2.85 -0.92
C LEU A 127 -9.99 3.37 -0.58
N CYS A 128 -9.69 4.60 -1.00
CA CYS A 128 -8.35 5.19 -0.93
C CYS A 128 -7.37 4.34 -1.74
N THR A 129 -7.77 4.00 -2.97
CA THR A 129 -7.10 3.01 -3.81
C THR A 129 -5.65 3.39 -4.17
N GLY A 130 -5.27 4.67 -4.09
CA GLY A 130 -3.94 5.16 -4.40
C GLY A 130 -3.51 4.76 -5.82
N ASN A 131 -2.46 3.95 -5.93
CA ASN A 131 -1.99 3.43 -7.22
C ASN A 131 -2.80 2.23 -7.75
N GLY A 132 -3.88 1.84 -7.09
CA GLY A 132 -4.75 0.73 -7.50
C GLY A 132 -4.25 -0.65 -7.11
N SER A 133 -3.24 -0.77 -6.28
CA SER A 133 -2.62 -2.07 -5.96
C SER A 133 -3.58 -3.05 -5.29
N LEU A 134 -4.36 -2.62 -4.28
CA LEU A 134 -5.33 -3.49 -3.63
C LEU A 134 -6.46 -3.90 -4.59
N ALA A 135 -6.95 -2.97 -5.42
CA ALA A 135 -7.95 -3.28 -6.44
C ALA A 135 -7.45 -4.33 -7.44
N VAL A 136 -6.20 -4.21 -7.90
CA VAL A 136 -5.56 -5.18 -8.80
C VAL A 136 -5.40 -6.54 -8.13
N LEU A 137 -4.89 -6.59 -6.89
CA LEU A 137 -4.72 -7.83 -6.15
C LEU A 137 -6.07 -8.51 -5.86
N ALA A 138 -7.10 -7.75 -5.50
CA ALA A 138 -8.46 -8.27 -5.33
C ALA A 138 -9.04 -8.85 -6.64
N ALA A 139 -8.83 -8.16 -7.76
CA ALA A 139 -9.27 -8.65 -9.07
C ALA A 139 -8.53 -9.93 -9.49
N MET A 140 -7.25 -10.07 -9.16
CA MET A 140 -6.47 -11.29 -9.41
C MET A 140 -6.92 -12.44 -8.51
N ALA A 141 -7.18 -12.18 -7.22
CA ALA A 141 -7.65 -13.17 -6.26
C ALA A 141 -9.07 -13.68 -6.63
N TRP A 142 -9.91 -12.81 -7.15
CA TRP A 142 -11.31 -13.13 -7.52
C TRP A 142 -11.63 -12.76 -8.97
N PRO A 143 -11.27 -13.61 -9.96
CA PRO A 143 -11.34 -13.27 -11.39
C PRO A 143 -12.73 -12.94 -11.94
N HIS A 144 -13.81 -13.28 -11.20
CA HIS A 144 -15.20 -13.04 -11.64
C HIS A 144 -15.88 -11.86 -10.92
N VAL A 145 -15.13 -11.16 -10.07
CA VAL A 145 -15.66 -10.07 -9.25
C VAL A 145 -15.49 -8.73 -9.98
N ALA A 146 -16.52 -7.88 -9.92
CA ALA A 146 -16.38 -6.48 -10.32
C ALA A 146 -15.76 -5.68 -9.16
N VAL A 147 -14.71 -4.92 -9.43
CA VAL A 147 -14.03 -4.07 -8.46
C VAL A 147 -14.28 -2.61 -8.81
N ASP A 148 -14.84 -1.86 -7.86
CA ASP A 148 -14.87 -0.40 -7.90
C ASP A 148 -13.68 0.11 -7.05
N ALA A 149 -12.80 0.93 -7.61
CA ALA A 149 -11.62 1.48 -6.96
C ALA A 149 -11.74 3.01 -6.87
N ALA A 150 -11.84 3.53 -5.66
CA ALA A 150 -12.18 4.94 -5.43
C ALA A 150 -11.04 5.69 -4.74
N ASP A 151 -10.77 6.91 -5.22
CA ASP A 151 -9.84 7.85 -4.59
C ASP A 151 -10.33 9.29 -4.74
N LEU A 152 -9.93 10.14 -3.81
CA LEU A 152 -10.18 11.58 -3.87
C LEU A 152 -9.27 12.25 -4.93
N SER A 153 -8.03 11.76 -5.05
CA SER A 153 -7.01 12.31 -5.92
C SER A 153 -7.16 11.85 -7.37
N ALA A 154 -7.39 12.77 -8.27
CA ALA A 154 -7.37 12.49 -9.72
C ALA A 154 -5.98 12.01 -10.18
N ASP A 155 -4.91 12.52 -9.56
CA ASP A 155 -3.53 12.14 -9.85
C ASP A 155 -3.26 10.69 -9.43
N ALA A 156 -3.78 10.27 -8.26
CA ALA A 156 -3.70 8.89 -7.82
C ALA A 156 -4.44 7.95 -8.79
N LEU A 157 -5.66 8.32 -9.20
CA LEU A 157 -6.43 7.56 -10.18
C LEU A 157 -5.75 7.48 -11.56
N ALA A 158 -4.97 8.49 -11.94
CA ALA A 158 -4.18 8.43 -13.17
C ALA A 158 -3.07 7.36 -13.07
N VAL A 159 -2.43 7.20 -11.91
CA VAL A 159 -1.46 6.11 -11.67
C VAL A 159 -2.18 4.76 -11.56
N ALA A 160 -3.31 4.69 -10.85
CA ALA A 160 -4.12 3.49 -10.77
C ALA A 160 -4.54 2.98 -12.16
N LYS A 161 -4.91 3.90 -13.06
CA LYS A 161 -5.24 3.54 -14.45
C LYS A 161 -4.07 2.85 -15.17
N ILE A 162 -2.83 3.36 -15.02
CA ILE A 162 -1.65 2.73 -15.61
C ILE A 162 -1.50 1.29 -15.10
N ASN A 163 -1.69 1.07 -13.79
CA ASN A 163 -1.59 -0.26 -13.21
C ASN A 163 -2.72 -1.20 -13.62
N VAL A 164 -3.95 -0.71 -13.68
CA VAL A 164 -5.10 -1.48 -14.18
C VAL A 164 -4.88 -1.91 -15.64
N GLU A 165 -4.36 -1.01 -16.48
CA GLU A 165 -4.02 -1.32 -17.88
C GLU A 165 -2.82 -2.27 -17.99
N ARG A 166 -1.76 -2.07 -17.18
CA ARG A 166 -0.57 -2.94 -17.12
C ARG A 166 -0.93 -4.40 -16.84
N HIS A 167 -1.93 -4.63 -15.98
CA HIS A 167 -2.39 -5.95 -15.58
C HIS A 167 -3.60 -6.45 -16.37
N GLU A 168 -4.01 -5.74 -17.43
CA GLU A 168 -5.12 -6.10 -18.34
C GLU A 168 -6.49 -6.23 -17.62
N LEU A 169 -6.69 -5.51 -16.50
CA LEU A 169 -7.89 -5.59 -15.65
C LEU A 169 -8.93 -4.49 -15.92
N ALA A 170 -8.80 -3.71 -17.00
CA ALA A 170 -9.69 -2.59 -17.31
C ALA A 170 -11.17 -2.98 -17.52
N LYS A 171 -11.47 -4.26 -17.75
CA LYS A 171 -12.85 -4.75 -17.84
C LYS A 171 -13.45 -5.11 -16.49
N GLN A 172 -12.61 -5.33 -15.48
CA GLN A 172 -13.00 -5.80 -14.16
C GLN A 172 -12.96 -4.67 -13.13
N ILE A 173 -12.03 -3.72 -13.27
CA ILE A 173 -11.83 -2.60 -12.34
C ILE A 173 -12.37 -1.30 -12.92
N SER A 174 -13.24 -0.64 -12.17
CA SER A 174 -13.77 0.70 -12.47
C SER A 174 -13.15 1.73 -11.53
N LEU A 175 -12.52 2.78 -12.06
CA LEU A 175 -11.94 3.86 -11.27
C LEU A 175 -12.96 4.97 -11.02
N LEU A 176 -13.13 5.36 -9.76
CA LEU A 176 -14.13 6.33 -9.32
C LEU A 176 -13.46 7.48 -8.56
N GLN A 177 -13.68 8.71 -8.99
CA GLN A 177 -13.18 9.89 -8.27
C GLN A 177 -14.21 10.40 -7.26
N GLY A 178 -13.79 10.60 -6.01
CA GLY A 178 -14.64 11.21 -4.99
C GLY A 178 -14.13 10.96 -3.57
N ASN A 179 -14.77 11.60 -2.59
CA ASN A 179 -14.39 11.52 -1.20
C ASN A 179 -15.02 10.29 -0.53
N GLY A 180 -14.23 9.25 -0.32
CA GLY A 180 -14.65 8.02 0.36
C GLY A 180 -15.91 7.43 -0.29
N LEU A 181 -16.90 7.07 0.52
CA LEU A 181 -18.17 6.47 0.06
C LEU A 181 -19.02 7.41 -0.82
N ALA A 182 -18.75 8.72 -0.83
CA ALA A 182 -19.44 9.64 -1.74
C ALA A 182 -19.04 9.47 -3.21
N ALA A 183 -17.92 8.80 -3.49
CA ALA A 183 -17.54 8.40 -4.85
C ALA A 183 -18.45 7.32 -5.44
N VAL A 184 -19.15 6.60 -4.58
CA VAL A 184 -19.93 5.42 -4.96
C VAL A 184 -21.41 5.77 -5.09
N ARG A 185 -22.07 5.18 -6.07
CA ARG A 185 -23.53 5.32 -6.23
C ARG A 185 -24.25 4.81 -4.99
N ARG A 186 -25.27 5.51 -4.53
CA ARG A 186 -26.04 5.18 -3.31
C ARG A 186 -26.74 3.82 -3.34
N ASP A 187 -27.05 3.29 -4.53
CA ASP A 187 -27.70 1.99 -4.74
C ASP A 187 -26.69 0.82 -4.85
N ARG A 188 -25.39 1.11 -4.86
CA ARG A 188 -24.35 0.09 -4.92
C ARG A 188 -24.16 -0.58 -3.55
N ARG A 189 -23.99 -1.90 -3.61
CA ARG A 189 -23.68 -2.75 -2.47
C ARG A 189 -22.49 -3.62 -2.83
N TYR A 190 -21.63 -3.85 -1.82
CA TYR A 190 -20.40 -4.62 -1.93
C TYR A 190 -20.41 -5.77 -0.96
N ASP A 191 -19.79 -6.85 -1.34
CA ASP A 191 -19.59 -8.03 -0.53
C ASP A 191 -18.30 -7.88 0.32
N VAL A 192 -17.33 -7.14 -0.20
CA VAL A 192 -16.07 -6.80 0.47
C VAL A 192 -15.77 -5.33 0.24
N ILE A 193 -15.40 -4.64 1.29
CA ILE A 193 -14.82 -3.31 1.24
C ILE A 193 -13.38 -3.42 1.78
N LEU A 194 -12.41 -3.02 0.98
CA LEU A 194 -11.01 -2.90 1.37
C LEU A 194 -10.72 -1.41 1.55
N CYS A 195 -10.00 -1.06 2.60
CA CYS A 195 -9.65 0.33 2.84
C CYS A 195 -8.31 0.46 3.57
N ASN A 196 -7.34 1.06 2.89
CA ASN A 196 -6.12 1.57 3.52
C ASN A 196 -6.17 3.11 3.47
N PRO A 197 -6.82 3.76 4.46
CA PRO A 197 -7.05 5.21 4.46
C PRO A 197 -5.83 5.97 5.00
N PRO A 198 -5.79 7.30 4.89
CA PRO A 198 -4.87 8.10 5.69
C PRO A 198 -5.21 7.95 7.18
N TYR A 199 -4.32 7.33 7.95
CA TYR A 199 -4.50 7.05 9.39
C TYR A 199 -3.40 7.60 10.30
N VAL A 200 -2.33 8.19 9.73
CA VAL A 200 -1.22 8.68 10.56
C VAL A 200 -1.68 9.90 11.36
N ASN A 201 -1.63 9.80 12.70
CA ASN A 201 -1.99 10.89 13.59
C ASN A 201 -1.02 12.07 13.50
N GLU A 202 -1.43 13.24 14.00
CA GLU A 202 -0.64 14.48 13.88
C GLU A 202 0.73 14.41 14.54
N THR A 203 0.85 13.73 15.68
CA THR A 203 2.12 13.54 16.39
C THR A 203 3.08 12.68 15.57
N SER A 204 2.60 11.56 15.07
CA SER A 204 3.36 10.65 14.21
C SER A 204 3.76 11.31 12.89
N MET A 205 2.89 12.13 12.29
CA MET A 205 3.20 12.90 11.07
C MET A 205 4.41 13.84 11.25
N GLN A 206 4.61 14.38 12.46
CA GLN A 206 5.76 15.26 12.76
C GLN A 206 7.06 14.47 12.96
N ALA A 207 6.97 13.20 13.30
CA ALA A 207 8.10 12.31 13.57
C ALA A 207 8.50 11.44 12.37
N LEU A 208 7.77 11.50 11.26
CA LEU A 208 8.08 10.70 10.07
C LEU A 208 9.47 11.02 9.53
N PRO A 209 10.22 10.00 9.09
CA PRO A 209 11.48 10.17 8.37
C PRO A 209 11.33 11.04 7.12
N ALA A 210 12.45 11.63 6.68
CA ALA A 210 12.47 12.54 5.53
C ALA A 210 11.95 11.90 4.23
N GLU A 211 12.08 10.59 4.09
CA GLU A 211 11.61 9.80 2.95
C GLU A 211 10.10 9.92 2.74
N PHE A 212 9.32 10.04 3.81
CA PHE A 212 7.87 10.20 3.74
C PHE A 212 7.44 11.58 3.21
N ASN A 213 8.34 12.58 3.19
CA ASN A 213 8.03 13.89 2.60
C ASN A 213 7.90 13.83 1.06
N ALA A 214 8.38 12.77 0.42
CA ALA A 214 8.20 12.54 -1.00
C ALA A 214 6.81 11.97 -1.34
N GLU A 215 6.09 11.46 -0.34
CA GLU A 215 4.73 10.91 -0.50
C GLU A 215 3.67 12.03 -0.34
N PRO A 216 2.51 11.90 -1.00
CA PRO A 216 1.43 12.86 -0.84
C PRO A 216 0.94 12.91 0.61
N ARG A 217 1.06 14.06 1.27
CA ARG A 217 0.63 14.23 2.67
C ARG A 217 -0.82 13.80 2.90
N MET A 218 -1.71 14.04 1.92
CA MET A 218 -3.12 13.68 2.01
C MET A 218 -3.37 12.16 2.10
N ALA A 219 -2.42 11.36 1.63
CA ALA A 219 -2.50 9.90 1.68
C ALA A 219 -1.99 9.31 3.01
N LEU A 220 -1.40 10.14 3.88
CA LEU A 220 -0.85 9.74 5.18
C LEU A 220 -1.67 10.33 6.34
N ALA A 221 -1.98 11.65 6.29
CA ALA A 221 -2.50 12.40 7.42
C ALA A 221 -3.96 12.04 7.75
N GLY A 222 -4.18 11.38 8.88
CA GLY A 222 -5.48 10.92 9.37
C GLY A 222 -6.16 11.86 10.37
N GLY A 223 -5.63 13.09 10.58
CA GLY A 223 -6.14 14.03 11.59
C GLY A 223 -5.44 13.92 12.93
N ALA A 224 -6.04 14.51 13.96
CA ALA A 224 -5.42 14.63 15.28
C ALA A 224 -5.08 13.27 15.91
N ASP A 225 -5.97 12.30 15.77
CA ASP A 225 -5.84 10.94 16.31
C ASP A 225 -5.78 9.84 15.22
N GLY A 226 -5.68 10.23 13.94
CA GLY A 226 -5.64 9.28 12.84
C GLY A 226 -7.01 8.77 12.39
N MET A 227 -8.11 9.16 13.05
CA MET A 227 -9.42 8.54 12.85
C MET A 227 -10.42 9.37 12.02
N ASP A 228 -10.01 10.49 11.44
CA ASP A 228 -10.97 11.39 10.76
C ASP A 228 -11.70 10.72 9.60
N PHE A 229 -10.97 10.06 8.72
CA PHE A 229 -11.57 9.33 7.60
C PHE A 229 -12.34 8.10 8.09
N ILE A 230 -11.79 7.37 9.06
CA ILE A 230 -12.35 6.13 9.60
C ILE A 230 -13.70 6.37 10.25
N ARG A 231 -13.89 7.48 10.99
CA ARG A 231 -15.19 7.89 11.51
C ARG A 231 -16.25 8.04 10.43
N THR A 232 -15.89 8.70 9.34
CA THR A 232 -16.79 8.90 8.20
C THR A 232 -17.09 7.58 7.48
N LEU A 233 -16.08 6.73 7.31
CA LEU A 233 -16.22 5.41 6.69
C LEU A 233 -17.17 4.54 7.48
N LEU A 234 -16.93 4.33 8.77
CA LEU A 234 -17.73 3.43 9.61
C LEU A 234 -19.18 3.91 9.71
N ALA A 235 -19.41 5.22 9.85
CA ALA A 235 -20.76 5.79 9.88
C ALA A 235 -21.56 5.57 8.59
N GLY A 236 -20.90 5.43 7.44
CA GLY A 236 -21.56 5.27 6.13
C GLY A 236 -21.51 3.85 5.55
N ALA A 237 -20.62 2.99 6.03
CA ALA A 237 -20.29 1.71 5.39
C ALA A 237 -21.50 0.78 5.24
N VAL A 238 -22.34 0.64 6.26
CA VAL A 238 -23.53 -0.23 6.28
C VAL A 238 -24.43 0.02 5.07
N ALA A 239 -24.59 1.28 4.67
CA ALA A 239 -25.41 1.65 3.52
C ALA A 239 -24.86 1.10 2.17
N HIS A 240 -23.61 0.68 2.12
CA HIS A 240 -22.95 0.14 0.93
C HIS A 240 -22.55 -1.33 1.07
N MET A 241 -22.94 -2.01 2.14
CA MET A 241 -22.62 -3.41 2.40
C MET A 241 -23.80 -4.32 2.08
N THR A 242 -23.54 -5.50 1.50
CA THR A 242 -24.52 -6.60 1.44
C THR A 242 -24.73 -7.18 2.86
N PRO A 243 -25.77 -7.98 3.13
CA PRO A 243 -26.05 -8.50 4.49
C PRO A 243 -24.88 -9.28 5.11
N GLU A 244 -24.10 -10.00 4.31
CA GLU A 244 -22.98 -10.83 4.74
C GLU A 244 -21.61 -10.16 4.48
N ALA A 245 -21.59 -8.87 4.12
CA ALA A 245 -20.39 -8.18 3.73
C ALA A 245 -19.40 -7.96 4.89
N VAL A 246 -18.15 -7.85 4.51
CA VAL A 246 -17.04 -7.50 5.39
C VAL A 246 -16.36 -6.21 4.94
N LEU A 247 -15.88 -5.43 5.91
CA LEU A 247 -14.95 -4.34 5.72
C LEU A 247 -13.60 -4.76 6.30
N VAL A 248 -12.53 -4.73 5.48
CA VAL A 248 -11.14 -4.93 5.90
C VAL A 248 -10.47 -3.56 5.90
N LEU A 249 -9.99 -3.14 7.07
CA LEU A 249 -9.48 -1.80 7.31
C LEU A 249 -8.07 -1.86 7.86
N GLU A 250 -7.14 -1.15 7.25
CA GLU A 250 -5.80 -0.93 7.77
C GLU A 250 -5.75 0.36 8.59
N ILE A 251 -5.13 0.29 9.76
CA ILE A 251 -4.95 1.43 10.66
C ILE A 251 -3.49 1.58 11.14
N GLY A 252 -2.59 0.73 10.67
CA GLY A 252 -1.18 0.73 11.06
C GLY A 252 -1.00 0.65 12.59
N ASN A 253 -0.24 1.57 13.15
CA ASN A 253 0.06 1.58 14.59
C ASN A 253 -0.96 2.36 15.43
N GLU A 254 -2.17 2.61 14.92
CA GLU A 254 -3.17 3.48 15.58
C GLU A 254 -4.23 2.69 16.39
N ARG A 255 -3.92 1.47 16.85
CA ARG A 255 -4.86 0.63 17.60
C ARG A 255 -5.45 1.31 18.82
N ASP A 256 -4.61 1.92 19.66
CA ASP A 256 -5.09 2.60 20.88
C ASP A 256 -6.05 3.75 20.56
N ASN A 257 -5.73 4.52 19.49
CA ASN A 257 -6.58 5.60 19.02
C ASN A 257 -7.89 5.07 18.43
N PHE A 258 -7.85 3.94 17.72
CA PHE A 258 -9.04 3.28 17.18
C PHE A 258 -9.95 2.77 18.30
N GLU A 259 -9.42 2.03 19.28
CA GLU A 259 -10.20 1.51 20.42
C GLU A 259 -10.79 2.64 21.29
N ALA A 260 -10.05 3.75 21.44
CA ALA A 260 -10.54 4.94 22.13
C ALA A 260 -11.67 5.65 21.36
N ALA A 261 -11.58 5.70 20.02
CA ALA A 261 -12.59 6.33 19.17
C ALA A 261 -13.86 5.49 19.01
N PHE A 262 -13.74 4.15 19.09
CA PHE A 262 -14.84 3.21 18.84
C PHE A 262 -14.97 2.15 19.94
N PRO A 263 -15.14 2.52 21.21
CA PRO A 263 -15.07 1.59 22.36
C PRO A 263 -16.21 0.57 22.39
N ALA A 264 -17.28 0.75 21.62
CA ALA A 264 -18.43 -0.15 21.56
C ALA A 264 -18.41 -1.04 20.30
N LEU A 265 -17.43 -0.87 19.40
CA LEU A 265 -17.36 -1.63 18.16
C LEU A 265 -16.52 -2.89 18.37
N ASP A 266 -17.15 -4.06 18.25
CA ASP A 266 -16.43 -5.33 18.20
C ASP A 266 -15.76 -5.47 16.82
N VAL A 267 -14.49 -5.86 16.81
CA VAL A 267 -13.70 -6.07 15.59
C VAL A 267 -12.91 -7.37 15.65
N VAL A 268 -12.51 -7.90 14.52
CA VAL A 268 -11.56 -9.01 14.40
C VAL A 268 -10.22 -8.45 13.98
N TRP A 269 -9.21 -8.55 14.83
CA TRP A 269 -7.84 -8.22 14.46
C TRP A 269 -7.26 -9.32 13.58
N LEU A 270 -6.72 -8.96 12.43
CA LEU A 270 -6.17 -9.89 11.45
C LEU A 270 -4.65 -9.93 11.61
N PRO A 271 -4.06 -11.11 11.90
CA PRO A 271 -2.62 -11.22 12.02
C PRO A 271 -1.94 -11.04 10.65
N THR A 272 -0.78 -10.41 10.67
CA THR A 272 0.17 -10.31 9.58
C THR A 272 1.55 -10.75 10.05
N GLN A 273 2.52 -10.91 9.14
CA GLN A 273 3.87 -11.40 9.51
C GLN A 273 4.58 -10.48 10.51
N LEU A 274 4.29 -9.19 10.48
CA LEU A 274 4.98 -8.20 11.32
C LEU A 274 4.09 -7.54 12.38
N HIS A 275 2.76 -7.62 12.23
CA HIS A 275 1.80 -6.90 13.07
C HIS A 275 0.54 -7.75 13.31
N ASP A 276 0.10 -7.81 14.56
CA ASP A 276 -1.13 -8.52 14.95
C ASP A 276 -2.32 -7.56 15.16
N ASP A 277 -2.11 -6.25 14.95
CA ASP A 277 -3.04 -5.20 15.35
C ASP A 277 -3.09 -4.00 14.38
N ALA A 278 -2.55 -4.16 13.18
CA ALA A 278 -2.52 -3.12 12.15
C ALA A 278 -3.67 -3.20 11.14
N VAL A 279 -4.29 -4.38 11.00
CA VAL A 279 -5.42 -4.64 10.11
C VAL A 279 -6.56 -5.24 10.91
N LEU A 280 -7.76 -4.74 10.66
CA LEU A 280 -8.97 -5.27 11.29
C LEU A 280 -10.06 -5.61 10.26
N LEU A 281 -10.94 -6.51 10.65
CA LEU A 281 -12.14 -6.86 9.90
C LEU A 281 -13.37 -6.55 10.75
N VAL A 282 -14.37 -5.94 10.10
CA VAL A 282 -15.68 -5.70 10.68
C VAL A 282 -16.73 -6.24 9.73
N THR A 283 -17.63 -7.08 10.23
CA THR A 283 -18.80 -7.51 9.46
C THR A 283 -19.89 -6.43 9.49
N ARG A 284 -20.79 -6.45 8.51
CA ARG A 284 -21.95 -5.58 8.54
C ARG A 284 -22.74 -5.72 9.84
N ALA A 285 -22.91 -6.94 10.36
CA ALA A 285 -23.66 -7.20 11.61
C ALA A 285 -22.99 -6.53 12.84
N MET A 286 -21.65 -6.53 12.89
CA MET A 286 -20.89 -5.82 13.94
C MET A 286 -21.11 -4.31 13.86
N LEU A 287 -21.09 -3.72 12.66
CA LEU A 287 -21.37 -2.30 12.45
C LEU A 287 -22.80 -1.93 12.88
N ASP A 288 -23.79 -2.72 12.46
CA ASP A 288 -25.20 -2.49 12.84
C ASP A 288 -25.40 -2.52 14.38
N SER A 289 -24.69 -3.40 15.10
CA SER A 289 -24.78 -3.53 16.55
C SER A 289 -23.95 -2.51 17.33
N GLY A 290 -22.79 -2.12 16.83
CA GLY A 290 -21.83 -1.22 17.51
C GLY A 290 -22.15 0.26 17.34
N LEU A 291 -22.75 0.67 16.23
CA LEU A 291 -23.12 2.08 15.97
C LEU A 291 -24.47 2.50 16.61
N LEU A 292 -25.25 1.56 17.13
CA LEU A 292 -26.54 1.80 17.77
C LEU A 292 -26.42 1.97 19.31
N LYS A 293 -25.23 1.91 19.86
CA LYS A 293 -24.93 2.11 21.29
C LYS A 293 -24.22 3.45 21.53
#